data_6d27b6b2c742e6fbde2da1fdbb352f71
#
_entry.id   6d27b6b2c742e6fbde2da1fdbb352f71
#
_cell.length_a   1.000
_cell.length_b   1.000
_cell.length_c   1.000
_cell.angle_alpha   90.00
_cell.angle_beta   90.00
_cell.angle_gamma   90.00
#
_symmetry.space_group_name_H-M   'P 1'
#
loop_
_entity.id
_entity.type
_entity.pdbx_description
1 polymer ?
#
loop_
_entity_poly.entity_id
_entity_poly.type
_entity_poly.pdbx_seq_one_letter_code
_entity_poly.pdbx_strand_id
1 'polypeptide(L)'
;MRCASRPSSRPGAAQDVAIGAASGASAAFGAQTYQVRVAATSACRIRIGDGTPTALATDSYLPADRPEYFTCTPGQKIAVIQEAAAGKLSVTEVA
;
A
#
# COMPACT_ATOMS: atom_id res chain seq x y z
N MET A 1 12.35 8.04 -24.56
CA MET A 1 12.59 7.59 -23.92
C MET A 1 12.42 7.02 -23.26
N ARG A 2 12.49 6.73 -22.95
CA ARG A 2 12.27 6.18 -22.21
C ARG A 2 12.44 6.31 -21.09
N CYS A 3 12.20 6.74 -20.67
CA CYS A 3 12.50 6.78 -19.72
C CYS A 3 12.29 6.22 -18.89
N ALA A 4 11.90 6.30 -18.76
CA ALA A 4 11.68 5.70 -17.85
C ALA A 4 12.10 4.55 -17.89
N SER A 5 12.55 4.23 -18.26
CA SER A 5 12.97 3.14 -18.27
C SER A 5 12.73 2.22 -17.28
N ARG A 6 12.17 2.42 -16.33
CA ARG A 6 11.83 1.50 -15.41
C ARG A 6 10.42 1.33 -15.39
N PRO A 7 9.86 0.26 -15.90
CA PRO A 7 8.43 0.05 -15.92
C PRO A 7 7.84 0.08 -14.52
N SER A 8 8.53 -0.50 -13.58
CA SER A 8 8.05 -0.55 -12.21
C SER A 8 8.00 0.81 -11.54
N SER A 9 8.58 1.81 -12.16
CA SER A 9 8.57 3.16 -11.60
C SER A 9 7.47 4.01 -12.18
N ARG A 10 6.63 3.46 -13.04
CA ARG A 10 5.61 4.21 -13.71
C ARG A 10 4.35 4.28 -12.86
N PRO A 11 3.99 5.44 -12.33
CA PRO A 11 2.83 5.53 -11.48
C PRO A 11 1.53 5.34 -12.27
N GLY A 12 0.61 4.64 -11.68
CA GLY A 12 -0.73 4.44 -12.21
C GLY A 12 -1.77 4.98 -11.26
N ALA A 13 -2.81 4.18 -10.98
CA ALA A 13 -3.87 4.61 -10.09
C ALA A 13 -3.34 4.76 -8.67
N ALA A 14 -3.78 5.80 -7.99
CA ALA A 14 -3.39 6.08 -6.61
C ALA A 14 -4.62 6.21 -5.73
N GLN A 15 -4.48 5.80 -4.48
CA GLN A 15 -5.55 5.93 -3.51
C GLN A 15 -4.95 6.14 -2.12
N ASP A 16 -5.74 6.74 -1.22
CA ASP A 16 -5.36 6.91 0.17
C ASP A 16 -6.20 5.99 1.04
N VAL A 17 -5.56 5.38 2.03
CA VAL A 17 -6.22 4.54 3.01
C VAL A 17 -6.00 5.19 4.38
N ALA A 18 -7.07 5.41 5.13
CA ALA A 18 -6.94 5.99 6.46
C ALA A 18 -6.24 5.01 7.40
N ILE A 19 -5.22 5.50 8.11
CA ILE A 19 -4.53 4.74 9.14
C ILE A 19 -5.19 5.07 10.46
N GLY A 20 -5.69 4.08 11.15
CA GLY A 20 -6.36 4.27 12.42
C GLY A 20 -6.17 3.09 13.35
N ALA A 21 -6.84 3.14 14.50
CA ALA A 21 -6.74 2.11 15.52
C ALA A 21 -7.36 0.79 15.07
N ALA A 22 -8.27 0.84 14.09
CA ALA A 22 -8.83 -0.35 13.49
C ALA A 22 -8.26 -0.54 12.10
N SER A 23 -8.14 -1.79 11.67
CA SER A 23 -7.63 -2.09 10.33
C SER A 23 -8.56 -1.52 9.27
N GLY A 24 -7.97 -0.84 8.28
CA GLY A 24 -8.68 -0.39 7.09
C GLY A 24 -8.04 -1.01 5.86
N ALA A 25 -8.79 -1.16 4.79
CA ALA A 25 -8.28 -1.77 3.56
C ALA A 25 -8.51 -0.85 2.37
N SER A 26 -7.60 -0.96 1.39
CA SER A 26 -7.73 -0.25 0.13
C SER A 26 -8.82 -0.88 -0.75
N ALA A 27 -9.13 -0.20 -1.86
CA ALA A 27 -9.85 -0.84 -2.95
C ALA A 27 -8.94 -1.88 -3.61
N ALA A 28 -9.54 -2.79 -4.36
CA ALA A 28 -8.79 -3.83 -5.05
C ALA A 28 -7.86 -3.22 -6.10
N PHE A 29 -6.69 -3.82 -6.24
CA PHE A 29 -5.72 -3.41 -7.26
C PHE A 29 -6.24 -3.79 -8.64
N GLY A 30 -5.76 -3.07 -9.65
CA GLY A 30 -6.19 -3.28 -11.02
C GLY A 30 -5.80 -4.64 -11.58
N ALA A 31 -6.41 -4.98 -12.72
CA ALA A 31 -6.25 -6.31 -13.33
C ALA A 31 -4.82 -6.59 -13.82
N GLN A 32 -3.98 -5.57 -13.91
CA GLN A 32 -2.61 -5.75 -14.36
C GLN A 32 -1.59 -5.20 -13.36
N THR A 33 -1.98 -5.09 -12.11
CA THR A 33 -1.13 -4.52 -11.06
C THR A 33 -0.42 -5.63 -10.32
N TYR A 34 0.90 -5.65 -10.45
CA TYR A 34 1.77 -6.62 -9.78
C TYR A 34 2.72 -5.98 -8.78
N GLN A 35 2.70 -4.66 -8.67
CA GLN A 35 3.55 -3.93 -7.74
C GLN A 35 2.86 -2.65 -7.33
N VAL A 36 3.01 -2.28 -6.06
CA VAL A 36 2.49 -1.03 -5.54
C VAL A 36 3.58 -0.31 -4.78
N ARG A 37 3.53 1.03 -4.85
CA ARG A 37 4.38 1.89 -4.05
C ARG A 37 3.53 2.45 -2.94
N VAL A 38 4.01 2.32 -1.71
CA VAL A 38 3.26 2.81 -0.55
C VAL A 38 4.10 3.81 0.23
N ALA A 39 3.44 4.80 0.78
CA ALA A 39 4.07 5.77 1.66
C ALA A 39 3.04 6.20 2.71
N ALA A 40 3.45 6.29 3.95
CA ALA A 40 2.56 6.62 5.04
C ALA A 40 2.94 7.93 5.69
N THR A 41 1.96 8.68 6.18
CA THR A 41 2.23 9.89 6.96
C THR A 41 2.51 9.58 8.43
N SER A 42 2.15 8.39 8.88
CA SER A 42 2.43 7.90 10.23
C SER A 42 2.86 6.45 10.15
N ALA A 43 3.70 6.00 11.06
CA ALA A 43 4.14 4.62 11.09
C ALA A 43 2.93 3.69 11.24
N CYS A 44 2.96 2.57 10.54
CA CYS A 44 1.85 1.64 10.49
C CYS A 44 2.31 0.22 10.22
N ARG A 45 1.37 -0.71 10.31
CA ARG A 45 1.58 -2.11 9.93
C ARG A 45 0.69 -2.41 8.75
N ILE A 46 1.18 -3.19 7.80
CA ILE A 46 0.46 -3.45 6.56
C ILE A 46 0.43 -4.93 6.25
N ARG A 47 -0.61 -5.33 5.50
CA ARG A 47 -0.77 -6.68 4.99
C ARG A 47 -1.41 -6.61 3.61
N ILE A 48 -0.86 -7.32 2.65
CA ILE A 48 -1.44 -7.45 1.31
C ILE A 48 -2.01 -8.85 1.19
N GLY A 49 -3.22 -8.97 0.69
CA GLY A 49 -3.84 -10.28 0.54
C GLY A 49 -5.10 -10.24 -0.30
N ASP A 50 -5.67 -11.43 -0.48
CA ASP A 50 -6.90 -11.60 -1.26
C ASP A 50 -8.11 -11.25 -0.42
N GLY A 51 -9.20 -10.93 -1.09
CA GLY A 51 -10.44 -10.53 -0.41
C GLY A 51 -10.23 -9.22 0.30
N THR A 52 -10.59 -9.16 1.57
CA THR A 52 -10.36 -7.98 2.39
C THR A 52 -9.49 -8.38 3.57
N PRO A 53 -8.16 -8.21 3.45
CA PRO A 53 -7.26 -8.58 4.54
C PRO A 53 -7.46 -7.67 5.76
N THR A 54 -7.09 -8.18 6.91
CA THR A 54 -7.12 -7.42 8.16
C THR A 54 -5.69 -7.29 8.67
N ALA A 55 -5.21 -6.06 8.79
CA ALA A 55 -3.86 -5.82 9.31
C ALA A 55 -3.85 -6.00 10.83
N LEU A 56 -2.77 -6.58 11.31
CA LEU A 56 -2.55 -6.83 12.73
C LEU A 56 -1.33 -6.06 13.21
N ALA A 57 -1.25 -5.83 14.51
CA ALA A 57 -0.12 -5.12 15.09
C ALA A 57 1.21 -5.86 14.91
N THR A 58 1.16 -7.13 14.51
CA THR A 58 2.34 -7.94 14.26
C THR A 58 2.69 -8.08 12.79
N ASP A 59 1.95 -7.41 11.91
CA ASP A 59 2.25 -7.43 10.48
C ASP A 59 3.45 -6.54 10.15
N SER A 60 3.79 -6.45 8.86
CA SER A 60 4.99 -5.74 8.42
C SER A 60 4.94 -4.26 8.80
N TYR A 61 6.01 -3.79 9.40
CA TYR A 61 6.13 -2.41 9.82
C TYR A 61 6.52 -1.51 8.64
N LEU A 62 5.79 -0.40 8.49
CA LEU A 62 6.10 0.62 7.50
C LEU A 62 6.35 1.93 8.23
N PRO A 63 7.59 2.44 8.21
CA PRO A 63 7.88 3.71 8.88
C PRO A 63 7.22 4.89 8.16
N ALA A 64 7.02 5.98 8.89
CA ALA A 64 6.47 7.19 8.32
C ALA A 64 7.42 7.82 7.30
N ASP A 65 6.84 8.43 6.28
CA ASP A 65 7.56 9.24 5.29
C ASP A 65 8.65 8.49 4.52
N ARG A 66 8.52 7.16 4.42
CA ARG A 66 9.43 6.35 3.63
C ARG A 66 8.67 5.51 2.63
N PRO A 67 8.76 5.84 1.34
CA PRO A 67 8.11 5.03 0.32
C PRO A 67 8.78 3.67 0.18
N GLU A 68 7.96 2.64 0.00
CA GLU A 68 8.45 1.29 -0.25
C GLU A 68 7.60 0.64 -1.34
N TYR A 69 8.20 -0.32 -2.02
CA TYR A 69 7.55 -1.04 -3.09
C TYR A 69 7.28 -2.46 -2.65
N PHE A 70 6.08 -2.95 -2.94
CA PHE A 70 5.69 -4.31 -2.60
C PHE A 70 5.12 -5.01 -3.82
N THR A 71 5.43 -6.30 -3.94
CA THR A 71 4.83 -7.15 -4.95
C THR A 71 3.41 -7.53 -4.51
N CYS A 72 2.51 -7.52 -5.46
CA CYS A 72 1.13 -7.95 -5.23
C CYS A 72 0.62 -8.68 -6.46
N THR A 73 -0.62 -9.17 -6.41
CA THR A 73 -1.28 -9.74 -7.58
C THR A 73 -2.56 -8.97 -7.86
N PRO A 74 -3.03 -8.99 -9.13
CA PRO A 74 -4.25 -8.25 -9.47
C PRO A 74 -5.41 -8.66 -8.58
N GLY A 75 -6.21 -7.66 -8.19
CA GLY A 75 -7.38 -7.89 -7.37
C GLY A 75 -7.14 -7.96 -5.87
N GLN A 76 -5.88 -7.99 -5.45
CA GLN A 76 -5.58 -7.95 -4.02
C GLN A 76 -5.81 -6.56 -3.44
N LYS A 77 -5.82 -6.48 -2.11
CA LYS A 77 -5.95 -5.23 -1.38
C LYS A 77 -4.85 -5.14 -0.33
N ILE A 78 -4.54 -3.91 0.08
CA ILE A 78 -3.63 -3.68 1.19
C ILE A 78 -4.44 -3.21 2.39
N ALA A 79 -4.21 -3.84 3.53
CA ALA A 79 -4.79 -3.43 4.79
C ALA A 79 -3.74 -2.72 5.63
N VAL A 80 -4.17 -1.79 6.45
CA VAL A 80 -3.26 -1.00 7.28
C VAL A 80 -3.88 -0.75 8.64
N ILE A 81 -3.03 -0.77 9.68
CA ILE A 81 -3.42 -0.40 11.03
C ILE A 81 -2.32 0.47 11.62
N GLN A 82 -2.68 1.44 12.45
CA GLN A 82 -1.70 2.34 13.02
C GLN A 82 -0.74 1.62 13.96
N GLU A 83 0.47 2.16 14.07
CA GLU A 83 1.43 1.72 15.08
C GLU A 83 1.16 2.45 16.40
N ALA A 84 1.07 3.77 16.34
CA ALA A 84 0.84 4.59 17.51
C ALA A 84 -0.09 5.77 17.23
N ALA A 85 -0.16 6.26 16.02
CA ALA A 85 -0.93 7.45 15.65
C ALA A 85 -1.63 7.25 14.32
N ALA A 86 -2.74 7.95 14.15
CA ALA A 86 -3.49 7.93 12.91
C ALA A 86 -2.76 8.70 11.81
N GLY A 87 -3.12 8.44 10.57
CA GLY A 87 -2.55 9.11 9.41
C GLY A 87 -3.19 8.61 8.14
N LYS A 88 -2.44 8.71 7.05
CA LYS A 88 -2.88 8.24 5.74
C LYS A 88 -1.80 7.39 5.09
N LEU A 89 -2.23 6.34 4.41
CA LEU A 89 -1.35 5.51 3.60
C LEU A 89 -1.64 5.83 2.14
N SER A 90 -0.64 6.31 1.42
CA SER A 90 -0.75 6.53 -0.02
C SER A 90 -0.34 5.25 -0.72
N VAL A 91 -1.21 4.73 -1.57
CA VAL A 91 -0.96 3.50 -2.32
C VAL A 91 -1.05 3.83 -3.79
N THR A 92 0.06 3.64 -4.52
CA THR A 92 0.12 3.91 -5.95
C THR A 92 0.45 2.64 -6.70
N GLU A 93 -0.40 2.26 -7.65
CA GLU A 93 -0.09 1.14 -8.53
C GLU A 93 1.01 1.56 -9.49
N VAL A 94 1.96 0.67 -9.72
CA VAL A 94 3.07 0.96 -10.63
C VAL A 94 3.20 -0.12 -11.68
N ALA A 95 3.67 0.27 -12.85
CA ALA A 95 3.81 -0.66 -13.97
C ALA A 95 5.28 -0.81 -14.35
#